data_e9b38c16ada8a725c6a9b97a4f58bd95
#
_entry.id   e9b38c16ada8a725c6a9b97a4f58bd95
#
_cell.length_a   1.000
_cell.length_b   1.000
_cell.length_c   1.000
_cell.angle_alpha   90.00
_cell.angle_beta   90.00
_cell.angle_gamma   90.00
#
_symmetry.space_group_name_H-M   'P 1'
#
loop_
_entity.id
_entity.type
_entity.pdbx_description
1 polymer ?
#
loop_
_entity_poly.entity_id
_entity_poly.type
_entity_poly.pdbx_seq_one_letter_code
_entity_poly.pdbx_strand_id
1 'polypeptide(L)'
;MKVELISIGDELLIGQTINTNAAWLGQTLSNFGARITKTTTISDQASEIISALITVSNETDCVIITGGLGPTNDDITKHTLAAHYGLALKMHQETLEHIEGYFKNRNRPMLESNRLQAMLPDGCIVLRNKNGTAAGMWINSGKQVVISLPGVPYEMKSIVEEELLPLLTKKYNPSALYYKTAHTQGIGESFLAEKIRDWEEALNADALQLAYLPSPGFVKLRINSYKGAADAEKINRYFKELEAIIPDALYGYEKETLAEVVAKLLVGQNLKIGTVESCTAGLLAHQLTTIPGASEYYQGSILSYSNALKTKMAGVDPNLIARYGAVSQEVACAMAEGGREILEVDICVSTTGIAGPSGGTDEKPVGLVWIAIATKEKTRVKSFQFGDNRERNLTMTVAAALNFLRFEFIALP
;
A
#
# COMPACT_ATOMS: atom_id res chain seq x y z
N MET A 1 5.56 -21.87 -9.52
CA MET A 1 6.01 -22.35 -8.20
C MET A 1 4.98 -21.93 -7.15
N LYS A 2 4.45 -22.88 -6.37
CA LYS A 2 3.51 -22.65 -5.26
C LYS A 2 4.29 -22.55 -3.95
N VAL A 3 4.01 -21.53 -3.15
CA VAL A 3 4.72 -21.26 -1.89
C VAL A 3 3.74 -21.09 -0.74
N GLU A 4 4.03 -21.70 0.41
CA GLU A 4 3.39 -21.41 1.68
C GLU A 4 4.36 -20.67 2.61
N LEU A 5 3.86 -19.65 3.33
CA LEU A 5 4.61 -18.87 4.29
C LEU A 5 4.18 -19.25 5.71
N ILE A 6 5.14 -19.47 6.60
CA ILE A 6 4.91 -19.72 8.03
C ILE A 6 5.72 -18.69 8.80
N SER A 7 5.05 -17.89 9.62
CA SER A 7 5.67 -16.92 10.51
C SER A 7 5.57 -17.41 11.96
N ILE A 8 6.68 -17.45 12.66
CA ILE A 8 6.77 -17.91 14.05
C ILE A 8 7.00 -16.68 14.93
N GLY A 9 6.19 -16.52 15.95
CA GLY A 9 6.31 -15.46 16.96
C GLY A 9 5.01 -15.22 17.71
N ASP A 10 5.05 -15.33 19.02
CA ASP A 10 3.91 -15.06 19.91
C ASP A 10 3.47 -13.59 19.81
N GLU A 11 4.41 -12.64 19.62
CA GLU A 11 4.13 -11.21 19.44
C GLU A 11 3.29 -10.91 18.17
N LEU A 12 3.39 -11.79 17.16
CA LEU A 12 2.57 -11.71 15.96
C LEU A 12 1.15 -12.20 16.22
N LEU A 13 1.00 -13.28 17.00
CA LEU A 13 -0.30 -13.87 17.35
C LEU A 13 -1.15 -12.94 18.21
N ILE A 14 -0.54 -12.28 19.21
CA ILE A 14 -1.24 -11.34 20.09
C ILE A 14 -1.42 -9.95 19.46
N GLY A 15 -0.92 -9.72 18.24
CA GLY A 15 -1.05 -8.45 17.52
C GLY A 15 -0.16 -7.32 18.06
N GLN A 16 0.84 -7.64 18.88
CA GLN A 16 1.81 -6.65 19.37
C GLN A 16 2.71 -6.13 18.25
N THR A 17 2.99 -6.97 17.27
CA THR A 17 3.79 -6.64 16.08
C THR A 17 3.05 -7.02 14.82
N ILE A 18 3.06 -6.14 13.81
CA ILE A 18 2.51 -6.43 12.48
C ILE A 18 3.49 -7.33 11.73
N ASN A 19 2.98 -8.40 11.12
CA ASN A 19 3.76 -9.33 10.31
C ASN A 19 4.22 -8.70 8.98
N THR A 20 5.20 -7.81 9.05
CA THR A 20 5.78 -7.14 7.88
C THR A 20 6.63 -8.08 7.03
N ASN A 21 7.19 -9.16 7.62
CA ASN A 21 7.97 -10.16 6.91
C ASN A 21 7.11 -10.93 5.91
N ALA A 22 5.95 -11.44 6.33
CA ALA A 22 5.04 -12.14 5.43
C ALA A 22 4.53 -11.24 4.29
N ALA A 23 4.21 -9.99 4.59
CA ALA A 23 3.78 -9.02 3.58
C ALA A 23 4.88 -8.77 2.54
N TRP A 24 6.12 -8.55 2.98
CA TRP A 24 7.26 -8.30 2.09
C TRP A 24 7.63 -9.55 1.27
N LEU A 25 7.68 -10.74 1.90
CA LEU A 25 7.90 -12.01 1.21
C LEU A 25 6.82 -12.27 0.17
N GLY A 26 5.55 -12.06 0.53
CA GLY A 26 4.42 -12.21 -0.38
C GLY A 26 4.59 -11.35 -1.63
N GLN A 27 4.96 -10.09 -1.47
CA GLN A 27 5.21 -9.18 -2.59
C GLN A 27 6.43 -9.56 -3.41
N THR A 28 7.57 -9.82 -2.76
CA THR A 28 8.84 -10.14 -3.42
C THR A 28 8.75 -11.43 -4.21
N LEU A 29 8.21 -12.49 -3.60
CA LEU A 29 8.07 -13.79 -4.25
C LEU A 29 7.02 -13.78 -5.35
N SER A 30 5.92 -13.03 -5.20
CA SER A 30 4.94 -12.85 -6.28
C SER A 30 5.56 -12.15 -7.48
N ASN A 31 6.33 -11.08 -7.27
CA ASN A 31 7.07 -10.40 -8.33
C ASN A 31 8.12 -11.32 -8.99
N PHE A 32 8.68 -12.24 -8.22
CA PHE A 32 9.59 -13.27 -8.70
C PHE A 32 8.87 -14.35 -9.56
N GLY A 33 7.55 -14.46 -9.48
CA GLY A 33 6.74 -15.44 -10.20
C GLY A 33 6.30 -16.64 -9.37
N ALA A 34 6.40 -16.56 -8.06
CA ALA A 34 5.84 -17.54 -7.16
C ALA A 34 4.37 -17.20 -6.83
N ARG A 35 3.54 -18.23 -6.68
CA ARG A 35 2.17 -18.09 -6.20
C ARG A 35 2.12 -18.42 -4.70
N ILE A 36 1.88 -17.43 -3.88
CA ILE A 36 1.63 -17.66 -2.45
C ILE A 36 0.24 -18.26 -2.31
N THR A 37 0.16 -19.46 -1.75
CA THR A 37 -1.10 -20.21 -1.61
C THR A 37 -1.66 -20.13 -0.20
N LYS A 38 -0.80 -19.94 0.81
CA LYS A 38 -1.21 -19.83 2.20
C LYS A 38 -0.17 -19.05 3.00
N THR A 39 -0.63 -18.29 3.98
CA THR A 39 0.20 -17.65 5.00
C THR A 39 -0.35 -18.03 6.37
N THR A 40 0.50 -18.57 7.24
CA THR A 40 0.14 -19.04 8.58
C THR A 40 1.03 -18.35 9.61
N THR A 41 0.47 -17.92 10.73
CA THR A 41 1.24 -17.45 11.90
C THR A 41 1.03 -18.42 13.03
N ILE A 42 2.11 -18.83 13.69
CA ILE A 42 2.11 -19.83 14.77
C ILE A 42 2.95 -19.34 15.96
N SER A 43 2.75 -19.98 17.12
CA SER A 43 3.56 -19.74 18.32
C SER A 43 4.95 -20.38 18.22
N ASP A 44 5.85 -19.93 19.11
CA ASP A 44 7.21 -20.46 19.28
C ASP A 44 7.23 -21.82 20.00
N GLN A 45 6.36 -22.77 19.59
CA GLN A 45 6.28 -24.11 20.17
C GLN A 45 6.59 -25.17 19.11
N ALA A 46 7.38 -26.20 19.49
CA ALA A 46 7.77 -27.27 18.57
C ALA A 46 6.56 -28.02 17.99
N SER A 47 5.52 -28.26 18.80
CA SER A 47 4.28 -28.90 18.35
C SER A 47 3.55 -28.11 17.27
N GLU A 48 3.53 -26.79 17.39
CA GLU A 48 2.89 -25.90 16.41
C GLU A 48 3.68 -25.84 15.09
N ILE A 49 5.01 -25.79 15.17
CA ILE A 49 5.87 -25.85 13.99
C ILE A 49 5.66 -27.16 13.23
N ILE A 50 5.65 -28.30 13.95
CA ILE A 50 5.43 -29.63 13.35
C ILE A 50 4.02 -29.73 12.75
N SER A 51 3.00 -29.27 13.47
CA SER A 51 1.61 -29.26 13.01
C SER A 51 1.46 -28.42 11.73
N ALA A 52 2.07 -27.25 11.69
CA ALA A 52 2.06 -26.40 10.50
C ALA A 52 2.72 -27.09 9.29
N LEU A 53 3.85 -27.77 9.49
CA LEU A 53 4.55 -28.51 8.42
C LEU A 53 3.72 -29.69 7.90
N ILE A 54 3.05 -30.43 8.78
CA ILE A 54 2.18 -31.57 8.39
C ILE A 54 0.99 -31.10 7.57
N THR A 55 0.48 -29.89 7.83
CA THR A 55 -0.69 -29.33 7.14
C THR A 55 -0.35 -28.63 5.82
N VAL A 56 0.92 -28.57 5.43
CA VAL A 56 1.36 -28.03 4.13
C VAL A 56 0.75 -28.87 2.99
N SER A 57 0.22 -28.20 1.99
CA SER A 57 -0.36 -28.87 0.83
C SER A 57 0.69 -29.71 0.07
N ASN A 58 0.29 -30.90 -0.38
CA ASN A 58 1.14 -31.74 -1.25
C ASN A 58 1.45 -31.10 -2.62
N GLU A 59 0.74 -30.05 -2.97
CA GLU A 59 0.95 -29.27 -4.20
C GLU A 59 1.93 -28.09 -3.99
N THR A 60 2.38 -27.86 -2.76
CA THR A 60 3.30 -26.78 -2.43
C THR A 60 4.73 -27.19 -2.82
N ASP A 61 5.40 -26.36 -3.61
CA ASP A 61 6.78 -26.59 -4.05
C ASP A 61 7.79 -26.16 -2.97
N CYS A 62 7.47 -25.09 -2.24
CA CYS A 62 8.36 -24.45 -1.29
C CYS A 62 7.61 -23.93 -0.06
N VAL A 63 8.13 -24.21 1.13
CA VAL A 63 7.67 -23.66 2.40
C VAL A 63 8.74 -22.71 2.92
N ILE A 64 8.35 -21.48 3.24
CA ILE A 64 9.28 -20.49 3.82
C ILE A 64 8.82 -20.16 5.23
N ILE A 65 9.70 -20.41 6.18
CA ILE A 65 9.50 -20.20 7.62
C ILE A 65 10.33 -18.99 8.05
N THR A 66 9.75 -18.08 8.82
CA THR A 66 10.48 -16.94 9.39
C THR A 66 10.32 -16.91 10.91
N GLY A 67 11.43 -16.73 11.63
CA GLY A 67 11.48 -16.66 13.09
C GLY A 67 12.13 -17.84 13.76
N GLY A 68 12.47 -17.70 15.05
CA GLY A 68 13.00 -18.75 15.92
C GLY A 68 14.40 -19.28 15.58
N LEU A 69 15.29 -18.46 14.96
CA LEU A 69 16.68 -18.81 14.61
C LEU A 69 17.73 -18.08 15.45
N GLY A 70 17.34 -17.26 16.40
CA GLY A 70 18.24 -16.52 17.27
C GLY A 70 19.00 -17.40 18.27
N PRO A 71 19.73 -16.79 19.23
CA PRO A 71 20.52 -17.49 20.22
C PRO A 71 19.79 -17.74 21.55
N THR A 72 18.51 -17.43 21.64
CA THR A 72 17.74 -17.52 22.88
C THR A 72 17.03 -18.88 23.03
N ASN A 73 16.53 -19.20 24.21
CA ASN A 73 15.94 -20.51 24.49
C ASN A 73 14.60 -20.75 23.78
N ASP A 74 13.93 -19.70 23.35
CA ASP A 74 12.72 -19.71 22.56
C ASP A 74 12.99 -19.88 21.04
N ASP A 75 14.25 -19.76 20.61
CA ASP A 75 14.68 -19.97 19.24
C ASP A 75 14.83 -21.48 18.90
N ILE A 76 13.71 -22.17 18.82
CA ILE A 76 13.68 -23.63 18.68
C ILE A 76 13.50 -24.11 17.23
N THR A 77 13.26 -23.23 16.28
CA THR A 77 12.90 -23.58 14.89
C THR A 77 13.93 -24.52 14.26
N LYS A 78 15.21 -24.22 14.37
CA LYS A 78 16.30 -25.05 13.83
C LYS A 78 16.30 -26.48 14.40
N HIS A 79 16.17 -26.61 15.71
CA HIS A 79 16.15 -27.91 16.39
C HIS A 79 14.91 -28.72 16.00
N THR A 80 13.77 -28.08 15.93
CA THR A 80 12.49 -28.69 15.55
C THR A 80 12.52 -29.20 14.11
N LEU A 81 13.04 -28.38 13.18
CA LEU A 81 13.20 -28.79 11.77
C LEU A 81 14.18 -29.95 11.62
N ALA A 82 15.34 -29.91 12.29
CA ALA A 82 16.31 -31.00 12.27
C ALA A 82 15.70 -32.32 12.78
N ALA A 83 15.01 -32.28 13.91
CA ALA A 83 14.34 -33.45 14.48
C ALA A 83 13.22 -33.99 13.57
N HIS A 84 12.37 -33.10 13.02
CA HIS A 84 11.25 -33.48 12.15
C HIS A 84 11.72 -34.19 10.86
N TYR A 85 12.83 -33.72 10.27
CA TYR A 85 13.40 -34.32 9.05
C TYR A 85 14.47 -35.38 9.31
N GLY A 86 14.72 -35.76 10.57
CA GLY A 86 15.71 -36.78 10.94
C GLY A 86 17.15 -36.36 10.63
N LEU A 87 17.45 -35.07 10.66
CA LEU A 87 18.78 -34.52 10.34
C LEU A 87 19.59 -34.28 11.63
N ALA A 88 20.84 -34.70 11.64
CA ALA A 88 21.78 -34.38 12.72
C ALA A 88 22.20 -32.92 12.63
N LEU A 89 22.35 -32.24 13.77
CA LEU A 89 22.98 -30.92 13.81
C LEU A 89 24.51 -31.08 13.83
N LYS A 90 25.18 -30.42 12.89
CA LYS A 90 26.64 -30.40 12.77
C LYS A 90 27.18 -28.97 12.76
N MET A 91 28.37 -28.79 13.30
CA MET A 91 29.07 -27.52 13.24
C MET A 91 29.38 -27.15 11.79
N HIS A 92 28.86 -26.02 11.31
CA HIS A 92 29.19 -25.47 9.99
C HIS A 92 30.33 -24.47 10.15
N GLN A 93 31.51 -24.83 9.71
CA GLN A 93 32.75 -24.10 9.98
C GLN A 93 32.70 -22.66 9.42
N GLU A 94 32.25 -22.47 8.20
CA GLU A 94 32.17 -21.13 7.57
C GLU A 94 31.18 -20.20 8.33
N THR A 95 30.08 -20.75 8.85
CA THR A 95 29.13 -19.98 9.68
C THR A 95 29.75 -19.62 11.02
N LEU A 96 30.52 -20.53 11.64
CA LEU A 96 31.21 -20.24 12.88
C LEU A 96 32.24 -19.11 12.70
N GLU A 97 33.09 -19.20 11.66
CA GLU A 97 34.05 -18.15 11.33
C GLU A 97 33.39 -16.81 11.07
N HIS A 98 32.24 -16.80 10.38
CA HIS A 98 31.44 -15.59 10.18
C HIS A 98 30.96 -14.99 11.52
N ILE A 99 30.41 -15.81 12.42
CA ILE A 99 29.95 -15.36 13.74
C ILE A 99 31.11 -14.82 14.58
N GLU A 100 32.25 -15.50 14.59
CA GLU A 100 33.46 -15.06 15.29
C GLU A 100 33.90 -13.67 14.76
N GLY A 101 33.96 -13.52 13.43
CA GLY A 101 34.27 -12.25 12.79
C GLY A 101 33.26 -11.15 13.12
N TYR A 102 31.97 -11.48 13.15
CA TYR A 102 30.91 -10.55 13.48
C TYR A 102 31.06 -9.94 14.88
N PHE A 103 31.37 -10.75 15.90
CA PHE A 103 31.61 -10.30 17.27
C PHE A 103 32.95 -9.58 17.41
N LYS A 104 34.03 -10.09 16.79
CA LYS A 104 35.34 -9.46 16.80
C LYS A 104 35.33 -8.05 16.22
N ASN A 105 34.65 -7.85 15.10
CA ASN A 105 34.55 -6.54 14.44
C ASN A 105 33.76 -5.52 15.27
N ARG A 106 32.97 -5.96 16.23
CA ARG A 106 32.16 -5.12 17.14
C ARG A 106 32.80 -5.00 18.53
N ASN A 107 34.00 -5.55 18.72
CA ASN A 107 34.68 -5.59 20.02
C ASN A 107 33.80 -6.16 21.14
N ARG A 108 33.02 -7.22 20.85
CA ARG A 108 32.15 -7.91 21.78
C ARG A 108 32.60 -9.35 21.98
N PRO A 109 32.49 -9.90 23.21
CA PRO A 109 32.76 -11.31 23.44
C PRO A 109 31.67 -12.16 22.78
N MET A 110 32.05 -13.28 22.18
CA MET A 110 31.13 -14.28 21.66
C MET A 110 30.75 -15.24 22.81
N LEU A 111 29.47 -15.46 23.02
CA LEU A 111 28.93 -16.39 23.99
C LEU A 111 28.80 -17.80 23.38
N GLU A 112 28.72 -18.83 24.22
CA GLU A 112 28.50 -20.21 23.75
C GLU A 112 27.18 -20.34 22.98
N SER A 113 26.10 -19.65 23.40
CA SER A 113 24.83 -19.60 22.66
C SER A 113 25.00 -19.07 21.22
N ASN A 114 25.90 -18.11 21.01
CA ASN A 114 26.21 -17.60 19.67
C ASN A 114 27.00 -18.65 18.84
N ARG A 115 27.91 -19.39 19.47
CA ARG A 115 28.65 -20.48 18.84
C ARG A 115 27.69 -21.58 18.36
N LEU A 116 26.69 -21.94 19.17
CA LEU A 116 25.67 -22.91 18.84
C LEU A 116 24.77 -22.50 17.67
N GLN A 117 24.74 -21.23 17.29
CA GLN A 117 24.04 -20.80 16.07
C GLN A 117 24.67 -21.39 14.80
N ALA A 118 25.97 -21.73 14.82
CA ALA A 118 26.66 -22.40 13.72
C ALA A 118 26.40 -23.94 13.66
N MET A 119 25.66 -24.51 14.61
CA MET A 119 25.16 -25.88 14.50
C MET A 119 23.98 -25.91 13.55
N LEU A 120 24.13 -26.46 12.35
CA LEU A 120 23.12 -26.49 11.30
C LEU A 120 22.75 -27.93 10.92
N PRO A 121 21.53 -28.17 10.38
CA PRO A 121 21.11 -29.49 9.92
C PRO A 121 22.04 -30.03 8.83
N ASP A 122 22.51 -31.25 9.01
CA ASP A 122 23.42 -31.91 8.06
C ASP A 122 22.78 -32.02 6.68
N GLY A 123 23.56 -31.64 5.64
CA GLY A 123 23.08 -31.64 4.26
C GLY A 123 22.17 -30.48 3.86
N CYS A 124 21.86 -29.54 4.74
CA CYS A 124 21.16 -28.31 4.33
C CYS A 124 22.09 -27.40 3.52
N ILE A 125 21.51 -26.61 2.60
CA ILE A 125 22.24 -25.50 1.98
C ILE A 125 22.13 -24.32 2.92
N VAL A 126 23.25 -23.76 3.32
CA VAL A 126 23.32 -22.61 4.21
C VAL A 126 23.10 -21.34 3.42
N LEU A 127 22.12 -20.53 3.83
CA LEU A 127 21.86 -19.19 3.29
C LEU A 127 22.58 -18.19 4.19
N ARG A 128 23.60 -17.53 3.66
CA ARG A 128 24.49 -16.66 4.45
C ARG A 128 23.76 -15.42 4.94
N ASN A 129 23.95 -15.08 6.19
CA ASN A 129 23.46 -13.84 6.79
C ASN A 129 24.61 -12.86 6.96
N LYS A 130 24.80 -11.93 6.04
CA LYS A 130 25.86 -10.92 6.14
C LYS A 130 25.61 -9.88 7.23
N ASN A 131 24.34 -9.71 7.64
CA ASN A 131 23.90 -8.64 8.53
C ASN A 131 23.73 -9.09 9.99
N GLY A 132 23.76 -10.39 10.26
CA GLY A 132 23.56 -10.97 11.59
C GLY A 132 24.26 -12.29 11.79
N THR A 133 23.90 -13.00 12.86
CA THR A 133 24.52 -14.28 13.26
C THR A 133 23.67 -15.51 12.92
N ALA A 134 22.37 -15.34 12.70
CA ALA A 134 21.44 -16.42 12.39
C ALA A 134 21.44 -16.70 10.87
N ALA A 135 22.13 -17.75 10.44
CA ALA A 135 22.10 -18.18 9.04
C ALA A 135 20.72 -18.75 8.67
N GLY A 136 20.27 -18.47 7.44
CA GLY A 136 19.12 -19.17 6.87
C GLY A 136 19.49 -20.59 6.44
N MET A 137 18.49 -21.43 6.24
CA MET A 137 18.67 -22.84 5.89
C MET A 137 17.71 -23.23 4.77
N TRP A 138 18.22 -24.00 3.82
CA TRP A 138 17.44 -24.64 2.77
C TRP A 138 17.53 -26.15 2.96
N ILE A 139 16.41 -26.79 3.28
CA ILE A 139 16.31 -28.23 3.50
C ILE A 139 15.51 -28.85 2.34
N ASN A 140 16.06 -29.87 1.69
CA ASN A 140 15.32 -30.66 0.71
C ASN A 140 14.60 -31.80 1.42
N SER A 141 13.27 -31.77 1.45
CA SER A 141 12.46 -32.80 2.10
C SER A 141 11.93 -33.89 1.16
N GLY A 142 12.56 -34.03 -0.01
CA GLY A 142 12.15 -34.96 -1.06
C GLY A 142 11.15 -34.36 -2.03
N LYS A 143 9.90 -34.09 -1.61
CA LYS A 143 8.86 -33.49 -2.46
C LYS A 143 8.92 -31.96 -2.49
N GLN A 144 9.30 -31.35 -1.39
CA GLN A 144 9.23 -29.91 -1.16
C GLN A 144 10.57 -29.38 -0.71
N VAL A 145 10.75 -28.08 -0.84
CA VAL A 145 11.86 -27.35 -0.23
C VAL A 145 11.33 -26.62 0.99
N VAL A 146 12.03 -26.77 2.12
CA VAL A 146 11.76 -26.02 3.33
C VAL A 146 12.89 -25.04 3.57
N ILE A 147 12.54 -23.77 3.66
CA ILE A 147 13.47 -22.67 3.86
C ILE A 147 13.17 -22.04 5.21
N SER A 148 14.18 -21.88 6.04
CA SER A 148 14.04 -21.19 7.32
C SER A 148 14.91 -19.94 7.33
N LEU A 149 14.34 -18.81 7.72
CA LEU A 149 14.92 -17.48 7.70
C LEU A 149 14.82 -16.82 9.07
N PRO A 150 15.73 -15.93 9.44
CA PRO A 150 15.62 -15.17 10.69
C PRO A 150 14.35 -14.29 10.72
N GLY A 151 13.85 -14.00 11.92
CA GLY A 151 12.70 -13.12 12.15
C GLY A 151 13.02 -11.63 11.94
N VAL A 152 14.27 -11.23 12.08
CA VAL A 152 14.70 -9.82 11.96
C VAL A 152 14.56 -9.36 10.49
N PRO A 153 13.73 -8.34 10.21
CA PRO A 153 13.34 -8.00 8.83
C PRO A 153 14.49 -7.69 7.89
N TYR A 154 15.48 -6.90 8.32
CA TYR A 154 16.59 -6.51 7.43
C TYR A 154 17.56 -7.69 7.14
N GLU A 155 17.69 -8.64 8.08
CA GLU A 155 18.48 -9.88 7.88
C GLU A 155 17.76 -10.79 6.89
N MET A 156 16.49 -11.05 7.13
CA MET A 156 15.65 -11.88 6.27
C MET A 156 15.63 -11.37 4.83
N LYS A 157 15.44 -10.07 4.63
CA LYS A 157 15.42 -9.45 3.28
C LYS A 157 16.73 -9.64 2.54
N SER A 158 17.87 -9.37 3.18
CA SER A 158 19.20 -9.55 2.59
C SER A 158 19.44 -11.01 2.18
N ILE A 159 19.09 -11.97 3.04
CA ILE A 159 19.23 -13.40 2.71
C ILE A 159 18.33 -13.77 1.52
N VAL A 160 17.11 -13.26 1.47
CA VAL A 160 16.20 -13.55 0.37
C VAL A 160 16.75 -13.02 -0.95
N GLU A 161 17.15 -11.76 -0.98
CA GLU A 161 17.61 -11.09 -2.20
C GLU A 161 18.94 -11.67 -2.71
N GLU A 162 19.90 -11.91 -1.82
CA GLU A 162 21.25 -12.28 -2.20
C GLU A 162 21.48 -13.80 -2.34
N GLU A 163 20.79 -14.62 -1.55
CA GLU A 163 21.03 -16.05 -1.48
C GLU A 163 19.83 -16.88 -1.99
N LEU A 164 18.61 -16.55 -1.53
CA LEU A 164 17.44 -17.38 -1.80
C LEU A 164 16.91 -17.25 -3.23
N LEU A 165 16.68 -16.02 -3.73
CA LEU A 165 16.15 -15.82 -5.08
C LEU A 165 17.04 -16.41 -6.18
N PRO A 166 18.38 -16.33 -6.13
CA PRO A 166 19.25 -17.02 -7.09
C PRO A 166 19.09 -18.54 -7.08
N LEU A 167 18.96 -19.17 -5.90
CA LEU A 167 18.73 -20.61 -5.78
C LEU A 167 17.36 -21.03 -6.29
N LEU A 168 16.32 -20.25 -6.00
CA LEU A 168 14.97 -20.48 -6.52
C LEU A 168 14.93 -20.34 -8.05
N THR A 169 15.64 -19.36 -8.61
CA THR A 169 15.78 -19.19 -10.07
C THR A 169 16.37 -20.43 -10.70
N LYS A 170 17.48 -20.92 -10.15
CA LYS A 170 18.17 -22.12 -10.65
C LYS A 170 17.30 -23.38 -10.59
N LYS A 171 16.48 -23.51 -9.54
CA LYS A 171 15.65 -24.72 -9.33
C LYS A 171 14.35 -24.70 -10.12
N TYR A 172 13.64 -23.55 -10.16
CA TYR A 172 12.27 -23.48 -10.65
C TYR A 172 12.11 -22.64 -11.92
N ASN A 173 13.08 -21.79 -12.24
CA ASN A 173 13.04 -20.86 -13.39
C ASN A 173 11.65 -20.21 -13.60
N PRO A 174 11.09 -19.55 -12.58
CA PRO A 174 9.73 -19.03 -12.65
C PRO A 174 9.65 -17.86 -13.62
N SER A 175 8.53 -17.74 -14.32
CA SER A 175 8.21 -16.52 -15.06
C SER A 175 7.71 -15.48 -14.07
N ALA A 176 8.29 -14.29 -14.10
CA ALA A 176 7.86 -13.19 -13.23
C ALA A 176 6.35 -12.93 -13.42
N LEU A 177 5.64 -12.71 -12.32
CA LEU A 177 4.25 -12.27 -12.37
C LEU A 177 4.18 -10.95 -13.13
N TYR A 178 3.33 -10.88 -14.15
CA TYR A 178 3.00 -9.61 -14.76
C TYR A 178 1.66 -9.13 -14.22
N TYR A 179 1.60 -7.91 -13.75
CA TYR A 179 0.37 -7.26 -13.37
C TYR A 179 0.38 -5.80 -13.81
N LYS A 180 -0.81 -5.26 -13.97
CA LYS A 180 -1.00 -3.83 -14.17
C LYS A 180 -2.21 -3.39 -13.35
N THR A 181 -2.16 -2.19 -12.82
CA THR A 181 -3.17 -1.64 -11.92
C THR A 181 -3.72 -0.34 -12.49
N ALA A 182 -5.04 -0.26 -12.62
CA ALA A 182 -5.75 0.97 -12.91
C ALA A 182 -6.32 1.57 -11.62
N HIS A 183 -6.37 2.88 -11.54
CA HIS A 183 -6.85 3.63 -10.40
C HIS A 183 -8.15 4.33 -10.73
N THR A 184 -9.19 4.10 -9.93
CA THR A 184 -10.50 4.77 -10.10
C THR A 184 -10.87 5.59 -8.87
N GLN A 185 -11.63 6.66 -9.09
CA GLN A 185 -12.16 7.54 -8.05
C GLN A 185 -13.59 7.96 -8.40
N GLY A 186 -14.42 8.21 -7.38
CA GLY A 186 -15.76 8.77 -7.57
C GLY A 186 -16.85 7.73 -7.88
N ILE A 187 -16.50 6.43 -7.93
CA ILE A 187 -17.44 5.32 -8.11
C ILE A 187 -17.27 4.30 -7.00
N GLY A 188 -18.37 3.83 -6.41
CA GLY A 188 -18.34 2.76 -5.41
C GLY A 188 -18.06 1.40 -6.05
N GLU A 189 -17.46 0.48 -5.30
CA GLU A 189 -17.02 -0.84 -5.79
C GLU A 189 -18.15 -1.62 -6.47
N SER A 190 -19.34 -1.69 -5.87
CA SER A 190 -20.48 -2.42 -6.44
C SER A 190 -20.99 -1.82 -7.76
N PHE A 191 -21.01 -0.49 -7.85
CA PHE A 191 -21.38 0.19 -9.09
C PHE A 191 -20.31 0.05 -10.17
N LEU A 192 -19.04 0.04 -9.77
CA LEU A 192 -17.92 -0.19 -10.67
C LEU A 192 -18.00 -1.62 -11.24
N ALA A 193 -18.17 -2.62 -10.38
CA ALA A 193 -18.29 -4.03 -10.79
C ALA A 193 -19.46 -4.24 -11.76
N GLU A 194 -20.62 -3.65 -11.48
CA GLU A 194 -21.77 -3.73 -12.40
C GLU A 194 -21.45 -3.10 -13.76
N LYS A 195 -20.79 -1.95 -13.76
CA LYS A 195 -20.48 -1.20 -14.99
C LYS A 195 -19.45 -1.90 -15.87
N ILE A 196 -18.54 -2.70 -15.29
CA ILE A 196 -17.48 -3.41 -16.01
C ILE A 196 -17.72 -4.92 -16.12
N ARG A 197 -18.90 -5.41 -15.82
CA ARG A 197 -19.23 -6.85 -15.77
C ARG A 197 -18.81 -7.60 -17.03
N ASP A 198 -19.24 -7.16 -18.20
CA ASP A 198 -18.94 -7.82 -19.47
C ASP A 198 -17.43 -7.84 -19.76
N TRP A 199 -16.76 -6.77 -19.38
CA TRP A 199 -15.31 -6.65 -19.51
C TRP A 199 -14.58 -7.62 -18.54
N GLU A 200 -15.07 -7.80 -17.32
CA GLU A 200 -14.54 -8.76 -16.36
C GLU A 200 -14.78 -10.20 -16.81
N GLU A 201 -15.94 -10.50 -17.39
CA GLU A 201 -16.23 -11.82 -17.97
C GLU A 201 -15.27 -12.16 -19.12
N ALA A 202 -14.95 -11.20 -19.97
CA ALA A 202 -13.96 -11.35 -21.03
C ALA A 202 -12.55 -11.62 -20.49
N LEU A 203 -12.15 -10.95 -19.42
CA LEU A 203 -10.87 -11.21 -18.71
C LEU A 203 -10.78 -12.66 -18.21
N ASN A 204 -11.86 -13.13 -17.57
CA ASN A 204 -11.92 -14.49 -17.04
C ASN A 204 -11.84 -15.55 -18.14
N ALA A 205 -12.48 -15.31 -19.29
CA ALA A 205 -12.39 -16.18 -20.47
C ALA A 205 -10.97 -16.28 -21.02
N ASP A 206 -10.19 -15.21 -20.91
CA ASP A 206 -8.76 -15.14 -21.31
C ASP A 206 -7.80 -15.65 -20.21
N ALA A 207 -8.31 -16.23 -19.13
CA ALA A 207 -7.55 -16.72 -17.96
C ALA A 207 -6.71 -15.65 -17.26
N LEU A 208 -7.14 -14.40 -17.33
CA LEU A 208 -6.61 -13.28 -16.53
C LEU A 208 -7.41 -13.14 -15.22
N GLN A 209 -6.79 -12.65 -14.19
CA GLN A 209 -7.43 -12.47 -12.89
C GLN A 209 -7.55 -10.99 -12.55
N LEU A 210 -8.79 -10.55 -12.30
CA LEU A 210 -9.08 -9.22 -11.80
C LEU A 210 -9.12 -9.23 -10.26
N ALA A 211 -8.53 -8.21 -9.65
CA ALA A 211 -8.67 -7.94 -8.23
C ALA A 211 -9.16 -6.50 -8.02
N TYR A 212 -10.22 -6.36 -7.20
CA TYR A 212 -10.68 -5.09 -6.68
C TYR A 212 -9.93 -4.79 -5.37
N LEU A 213 -9.33 -3.62 -5.27
CA LEU A 213 -8.54 -3.18 -4.13
C LEU A 213 -9.12 -1.86 -3.60
N PRO A 214 -10.21 -1.92 -2.79
CA PRO A 214 -10.89 -0.73 -2.30
C PRO A 214 -10.08 -0.03 -1.21
N SER A 215 -10.19 1.30 -1.20
CA SER A 215 -9.73 2.17 -0.12
C SER A 215 -10.67 3.39 -0.04
N PRO A 216 -10.65 4.17 1.05
CA PRO A 216 -11.57 5.31 1.18
C PRO A 216 -11.51 6.27 0.00
N GLY A 217 -12.60 6.34 -0.79
CA GLY A 217 -12.72 7.18 -1.98
C GLY A 217 -12.14 6.62 -3.27
N PHE A 218 -11.48 5.46 -3.24
CA PHE A 218 -10.81 4.86 -4.40
C PHE A 218 -11.10 3.38 -4.52
N VAL A 219 -11.10 2.87 -5.75
CA VAL A 219 -11.01 1.45 -6.06
C VAL A 219 -9.92 1.25 -7.10
N LYS A 220 -8.95 0.38 -6.82
CA LYS A 220 -7.95 0.00 -7.81
C LYS A 220 -8.38 -1.32 -8.46
N LEU A 221 -8.22 -1.41 -9.75
CA LEU A 221 -8.46 -2.61 -10.53
C LEU A 221 -7.12 -3.18 -10.99
N ARG A 222 -6.75 -4.35 -10.50
CA ARG A 222 -5.48 -4.99 -10.85
C ARG A 222 -5.72 -6.26 -11.64
N ILE A 223 -5.18 -6.32 -12.86
CA ILE A 223 -5.13 -7.54 -13.66
C ILE A 223 -3.80 -8.24 -13.43
N ASN A 224 -3.85 -9.52 -13.10
CA ASN A 224 -2.68 -10.38 -12.89
C ASN A 224 -2.60 -11.46 -13.97
N SER A 225 -1.39 -11.77 -14.45
CA SER A 225 -1.10 -12.95 -15.25
C SER A 225 0.12 -13.72 -14.72
N TYR A 226 -0.04 -15.00 -14.49
CA TYR A 226 1.03 -15.92 -14.15
C TYR A 226 1.83 -16.42 -15.38
N LYS A 227 1.46 -15.99 -16.60
CA LYS A 227 2.25 -16.23 -17.81
C LYS A 227 3.35 -15.18 -18.02
N GLY A 228 3.46 -14.24 -17.08
CA GLY A 228 4.45 -13.18 -17.11
C GLY A 228 4.23 -12.17 -18.24
N ALA A 229 5.32 -11.59 -18.74
CA ALA A 229 5.28 -10.56 -19.78
C ALA A 229 4.62 -10.99 -21.10
N ALA A 230 4.41 -12.29 -21.32
CA ALA A 230 3.71 -12.77 -22.51
C ALA A 230 2.27 -12.24 -22.64
N ASP A 231 1.62 -11.91 -21.51
CA ASP A 231 0.27 -11.33 -21.52
C ASP A 231 0.27 -9.79 -21.44
N ALA A 232 1.43 -9.12 -21.46
CA ALA A 232 1.52 -7.67 -21.28
C ALA A 232 0.69 -6.88 -22.32
N GLU A 233 0.80 -7.23 -23.59
CA GLU A 233 0.03 -6.57 -24.67
C GLU A 233 -1.48 -6.81 -24.52
N LYS A 234 -1.86 -8.06 -24.15
CA LYS A 234 -3.25 -8.40 -23.87
C LYS A 234 -3.81 -7.55 -22.72
N ILE A 235 -3.10 -7.47 -21.61
CA ILE A 235 -3.51 -6.67 -20.44
C ILE A 235 -3.61 -5.18 -20.81
N ASN A 236 -2.67 -4.64 -21.59
CA ASN A 236 -2.73 -3.26 -22.06
C ASN A 236 -3.96 -2.99 -22.93
N ARG A 237 -4.36 -3.93 -23.80
CA ARG A 237 -5.59 -3.83 -24.58
C ARG A 237 -6.83 -3.76 -23.69
N TYR A 238 -6.95 -4.62 -22.71
CA TYR A 238 -8.06 -4.60 -21.75
C TYR A 238 -8.15 -3.27 -21.00
N PHE A 239 -7.03 -2.70 -20.56
CA PHE A 239 -7.05 -1.38 -19.92
C PHE A 239 -7.44 -0.26 -20.88
N LYS A 240 -7.06 -0.33 -22.15
CA LYS A 240 -7.52 0.63 -23.15
C LYS A 240 -9.02 0.54 -23.42
N GLU A 241 -9.59 -0.65 -23.40
CA GLU A 241 -11.04 -0.86 -23.46
C GLU A 241 -11.73 -0.28 -22.20
N LEU A 242 -11.13 -0.47 -21.02
CA LEU A 242 -11.63 0.06 -19.76
C LEU A 242 -11.71 1.59 -19.75
N GLU A 243 -10.77 2.30 -20.40
CA GLU A 243 -10.80 3.77 -20.55
C GLU A 243 -12.10 4.25 -21.23
N ALA A 244 -12.62 3.50 -22.18
CA ALA A 244 -13.86 3.84 -22.85
C ALA A 244 -15.12 3.50 -22.00
N ILE A 245 -15.04 2.51 -21.12
CA ILE A 245 -16.16 2.07 -20.28
C ILE A 245 -16.36 2.99 -19.07
N ILE A 246 -15.24 3.43 -18.45
CA ILE A 246 -15.26 4.24 -17.22
C ILE A 246 -14.39 5.51 -17.35
N PRO A 247 -14.53 6.33 -18.39
CA PRO A 247 -13.67 7.51 -18.63
C PRO A 247 -13.68 8.50 -17.47
N ASP A 248 -14.83 8.62 -16.80
CA ASP A 248 -15.00 9.56 -15.70
C ASP A 248 -14.33 9.07 -14.40
N ALA A 249 -14.30 7.76 -14.17
CA ALA A 249 -13.78 7.18 -12.93
C ALA A 249 -12.28 6.90 -13.00
N LEU A 250 -11.77 6.44 -14.14
CA LEU A 250 -10.36 6.12 -14.34
C LEU A 250 -9.52 7.39 -14.33
N TYR A 251 -8.44 7.44 -13.52
CA TYR A 251 -7.58 8.61 -13.47
C TYR A 251 -6.10 8.33 -13.69
N GLY A 252 -5.65 7.10 -13.59
CA GLY A 252 -4.23 6.76 -13.74
C GLY A 252 -3.92 5.29 -13.59
N TYR A 253 -2.64 4.96 -13.69
CA TYR A 253 -2.13 3.60 -13.67
C TYR A 253 -0.93 3.47 -12.73
N GLU A 254 -0.67 2.23 -12.26
CA GLU A 254 0.51 1.82 -11.50
C GLU A 254 0.76 2.66 -10.25
N LYS A 255 1.76 3.54 -10.27
CA LYS A 255 2.16 4.38 -9.14
C LYS A 255 1.55 5.79 -9.20
N GLU A 256 0.81 6.12 -10.24
CA GLU A 256 0.24 7.45 -10.39
C GLU A 256 -0.78 7.74 -9.30
N THR A 257 -0.63 8.86 -8.64
CA THR A 257 -1.60 9.39 -7.69
C THR A 257 -2.51 10.43 -8.35
N LEU A 258 -3.71 10.63 -7.80
CA LEU A 258 -4.62 11.65 -8.31
C LEU A 258 -4.01 13.07 -8.21
N ALA A 259 -3.21 13.33 -7.17
CA ALA A 259 -2.48 14.59 -7.02
C ALA A 259 -1.43 14.79 -8.14
N GLU A 260 -0.69 13.75 -8.52
CA GLU A 260 0.25 13.81 -9.66
C GLU A 260 -0.44 14.08 -10.98
N VAL A 261 -1.60 13.45 -11.21
CA VAL A 261 -2.41 13.70 -12.41
C VAL A 261 -2.85 15.17 -12.47
N VAL A 262 -3.37 15.70 -11.35
CA VAL A 262 -3.75 17.12 -11.26
C VAL A 262 -2.55 18.03 -11.45
N ALA A 263 -1.40 17.74 -10.83
CA ALA A 263 -0.17 18.51 -10.99
C ALA A 263 0.29 18.57 -12.46
N LYS A 264 0.29 17.43 -13.16
CA LYS A 264 0.61 17.37 -14.60
C LYS A 264 -0.31 18.25 -15.44
N LEU A 265 -1.62 18.27 -15.13
CA LEU A 265 -2.60 19.11 -15.84
C LEU A 265 -2.35 20.60 -15.57
N LEU A 266 -2.07 20.98 -14.32
CA LEU A 266 -1.75 22.36 -13.93
C LEU A 266 -0.47 22.87 -14.61
N VAL A 267 0.60 22.11 -14.54
CA VAL A 267 1.88 22.44 -15.19
C VAL A 267 1.72 22.51 -16.72
N GLY A 268 1.04 21.54 -17.31
CA GLY A 268 0.83 21.47 -18.76
C GLY A 268 0.06 22.66 -19.32
N GLN A 269 -0.80 23.31 -18.53
CA GLN A 269 -1.55 24.51 -18.90
C GLN A 269 -0.96 25.80 -18.30
N ASN A 270 0.18 25.71 -17.60
CA ASN A 270 0.84 26.84 -16.92
C ASN A 270 -0.10 27.59 -15.94
N LEU A 271 -0.94 26.85 -15.21
CA LEU A 271 -1.93 27.40 -14.28
C LEU A 271 -1.42 27.38 -12.85
N LYS A 272 -1.73 28.43 -12.09
CA LYS A 272 -1.47 28.54 -10.64
C LYS A 272 -2.73 28.21 -9.86
N ILE A 273 -2.56 27.42 -8.80
CA ILE A 273 -3.64 27.01 -7.90
C ILE A 273 -3.38 27.45 -6.46
N GLY A 274 -4.47 27.83 -5.79
CA GLY A 274 -4.51 28.02 -4.34
C GLY A 274 -5.66 27.24 -3.70
N THR A 275 -5.65 27.12 -2.39
CA THR A 275 -6.72 26.45 -1.65
C THR A 275 -7.25 27.31 -0.50
N VAL A 276 -8.55 27.20 -0.20
CA VAL A 276 -9.18 27.77 1.00
C VAL A 276 -9.85 26.64 1.78
N GLU A 277 -9.22 26.24 2.87
CA GLU A 277 -9.62 25.05 3.59
C GLU A 277 -10.25 25.36 4.94
N SER A 278 -11.41 24.73 5.18
CA SER A 278 -12.05 24.70 6.48
C SER A 278 -11.98 23.31 7.09
N CYS A 279 -12.85 22.38 6.72
CA CYS A 279 -12.90 21.05 7.32
C CYS A 279 -11.64 20.22 7.05
N THR A 280 -10.96 20.37 5.92
CA THR A 280 -9.75 19.63 5.56
C THR A 280 -8.47 20.14 6.23
N ALA A 281 -8.49 21.36 6.76
CA ALA A 281 -7.43 21.91 7.63
C ALA A 281 -6.00 21.79 7.09
N GLY A 282 -5.79 21.96 5.77
CA GLY A 282 -4.49 21.89 5.11
C GLY A 282 -4.18 20.55 4.44
N LEU A 283 -5.03 19.54 4.55
CA LEU A 283 -4.81 18.23 3.91
C LEU A 283 -4.83 18.31 2.39
N LEU A 284 -5.68 19.15 1.79
CA LEU A 284 -5.69 19.35 0.33
C LEU A 284 -4.40 20.03 -0.13
N ALA A 285 -3.97 21.08 0.57
CA ALA A 285 -2.70 21.76 0.34
C ALA A 285 -1.52 20.78 0.47
N HIS A 286 -1.52 19.96 1.53
CA HIS A 286 -0.51 18.94 1.73
C HIS A 286 -0.43 17.97 0.54
N GLN A 287 -1.56 17.44 0.07
CA GLN A 287 -1.57 16.51 -1.07
C GLN A 287 -1.03 17.15 -2.36
N LEU A 288 -1.35 18.41 -2.63
CA LEU A 288 -0.82 19.13 -3.79
C LEU A 288 0.68 19.41 -3.66
N THR A 289 1.21 19.58 -2.44
CA THR A 289 2.61 19.92 -2.20
C THR A 289 3.52 18.70 -1.95
N THR A 290 2.98 17.49 -1.84
CA THR A 290 3.80 16.25 -1.78
C THR A 290 4.51 15.93 -3.10
N ILE A 291 4.06 16.54 -4.20
CA ILE A 291 4.63 16.31 -5.53
C ILE A 291 5.88 17.20 -5.72
N PRO A 292 7.05 16.62 -6.04
CA PRO A 292 8.24 17.41 -6.34
C PRO A 292 7.97 18.43 -7.47
N GLY A 293 8.44 19.67 -7.30
CA GLY A 293 8.16 20.75 -8.23
C GLY A 293 6.83 21.49 -7.99
N ALA A 294 6.16 21.25 -6.87
CA ALA A 294 4.88 21.87 -6.55
C ALA A 294 4.88 23.41 -6.62
N SER A 295 6.03 24.07 -6.38
CA SER A 295 6.19 25.52 -6.53
C SER A 295 5.91 26.05 -7.94
N GLU A 296 5.91 25.17 -8.95
CA GLU A 296 5.57 25.55 -10.32
C GLU A 296 4.08 25.85 -10.50
N TYR A 297 3.21 25.27 -9.68
CA TYR A 297 1.75 25.43 -9.83
C TYR A 297 1.03 25.82 -8.52
N TYR A 298 1.57 25.51 -7.35
CA TYR A 298 0.92 25.77 -6.08
C TYR A 298 1.41 27.08 -5.46
N GLN A 299 0.49 28.05 -5.23
CA GLN A 299 0.82 29.37 -4.70
C GLN A 299 0.69 29.47 -3.19
N GLY A 300 -0.31 28.78 -2.62
CA GLY A 300 -0.55 28.83 -1.17
C GLY A 300 -1.94 28.39 -0.74
N SER A 301 -2.18 28.43 0.56
CA SER A 301 -3.46 28.07 1.19
C SER A 301 -3.90 29.06 2.25
N ILE A 302 -5.21 29.27 2.34
CA ILE A 302 -5.88 29.99 3.42
C ILE A 302 -6.61 28.96 4.29
N LEU A 303 -6.17 28.82 5.55
CA LEU A 303 -6.86 27.99 6.53
C LEU A 303 -7.91 28.80 7.28
N SER A 304 -9.17 28.73 6.85
CA SER A 304 -10.28 29.49 7.38
C SER A 304 -11.24 28.63 8.23
N TYR A 305 -10.72 28.06 9.32
CA TYR A 305 -11.45 27.08 10.14
C TYR A 305 -12.66 27.68 10.86
N SER A 306 -12.53 28.87 11.45
CA SER A 306 -13.66 29.57 12.09
C SER A 306 -14.41 30.49 11.13
N ASN A 307 -15.64 30.85 11.47
CA ASN A 307 -16.44 31.82 10.70
C ASN A 307 -15.75 33.17 10.59
N ALA A 308 -15.14 33.65 11.69
CA ALA A 308 -14.39 34.90 11.71
C ALA A 308 -13.22 34.87 10.70
N LEU A 309 -12.50 33.73 10.59
CA LEU A 309 -11.42 33.60 9.63
C LEU A 309 -11.91 33.46 8.18
N LYS A 310 -13.07 32.88 7.95
CA LYS A 310 -13.70 32.87 6.61
C LYS A 310 -13.92 34.30 6.12
N THR A 311 -14.43 35.17 6.99
CA THR A 311 -14.61 36.59 6.65
C THR A 311 -13.27 37.30 6.51
N LYS A 312 -12.39 37.19 7.51
CA LYS A 312 -11.16 37.98 7.56
C LYS A 312 -10.13 37.58 6.50
N MET A 313 -9.97 36.27 6.26
CA MET A 313 -8.87 35.72 5.45
C MET A 313 -9.30 35.28 4.06
N ALA A 314 -10.58 34.93 3.87
CA ALA A 314 -11.11 34.50 2.58
C ALA A 314 -12.16 35.43 1.98
N GLY A 315 -12.40 36.61 2.61
CA GLY A 315 -13.28 37.64 2.08
C GLY A 315 -14.78 37.28 2.10
N VAL A 316 -15.18 36.24 2.82
CA VAL A 316 -16.60 35.82 2.86
C VAL A 316 -17.44 36.84 3.62
N ASP A 317 -18.55 37.34 2.99
CA ASP A 317 -19.49 38.22 3.63
C ASP A 317 -20.11 37.54 4.88
N PRO A 318 -20.02 38.15 6.09
CA PRO A 318 -20.61 37.61 7.29
C PRO A 318 -22.14 37.41 7.19
N ASN A 319 -22.83 38.17 6.35
CA ASN A 319 -24.27 37.99 6.09
C ASN A 319 -24.57 36.68 5.35
N LEU A 320 -23.69 36.22 4.46
CA LEU A 320 -23.81 34.89 3.84
C LEU A 320 -23.71 33.77 4.89
N ILE A 321 -22.72 33.89 5.79
CA ILE A 321 -22.56 32.92 6.88
C ILE A 321 -23.75 32.91 7.82
N ALA A 322 -24.30 34.11 8.18
CA ALA A 322 -25.46 34.22 9.04
C ALA A 322 -26.73 33.63 8.40
N ARG A 323 -26.89 33.80 7.10
CA ARG A 323 -28.11 33.38 6.36
C ARG A 323 -28.08 31.90 6.00
N TYR A 324 -26.94 31.37 5.51
CA TYR A 324 -26.82 30.03 4.93
C TYR A 324 -26.02 29.07 5.80
N GLY A 325 -25.34 29.58 6.83
CA GLY A 325 -24.42 28.82 7.67
C GLY A 325 -23.08 28.55 6.97
N ALA A 326 -22.04 28.26 7.74
CA ALA A 326 -20.67 28.05 7.25
C ALA A 326 -20.54 26.87 6.28
N VAL A 327 -21.40 25.86 6.40
CA VAL A 327 -21.44 24.68 5.53
C VAL A 327 -22.62 24.85 4.57
N SER A 328 -22.36 25.48 3.44
CA SER A 328 -23.36 25.77 2.40
C SER A 328 -22.66 26.01 1.05
N GLN A 329 -23.44 25.92 -0.01
CA GLN A 329 -23.00 26.20 -1.36
C GLN A 329 -22.46 27.63 -1.49
N GLU A 330 -23.20 28.59 -0.96
CA GLU A 330 -22.91 30.03 -1.05
C GLU A 330 -21.58 30.37 -0.36
N VAL A 331 -21.36 29.80 0.83
CA VAL A 331 -20.12 30.03 1.57
C VAL A 331 -18.94 29.31 0.89
N ALA A 332 -19.12 28.11 0.36
CA ALA A 332 -18.07 27.44 -0.40
C ALA A 332 -17.65 28.25 -1.64
N CYS A 333 -18.61 28.74 -2.42
CA CYS A 333 -18.32 29.60 -3.57
C CYS A 333 -17.57 30.87 -3.16
N ALA A 334 -18.09 31.60 -2.17
CA ALA A 334 -17.46 32.82 -1.68
C ALA A 334 -16.01 32.59 -1.17
N MET A 335 -15.77 31.45 -0.47
CA MET A 335 -14.43 31.06 -0.06
C MET A 335 -13.49 30.85 -1.25
N ALA A 336 -13.95 30.16 -2.30
CA ALA A 336 -13.13 29.88 -3.49
C ALA A 336 -12.85 31.18 -4.28
N GLU A 337 -13.85 32.03 -4.48
CA GLU A 337 -13.74 33.30 -5.19
C GLU A 337 -12.80 34.27 -4.47
N GLY A 338 -13.06 34.52 -3.16
CA GLY A 338 -12.21 35.38 -2.35
C GLY A 338 -10.77 34.85 -2.23
N GLY A 339 -10.61 33.54 -2.09
CA GLY A 339 -9.28 32.93 -2.07
C GLY A 339 -8.54 33.06 -3.37
N ARG A 340 -9.22 32.96 -4.52
CA ARG A 340 -8.63 33.15 -5.83
C ARG A 340 -8.06 34.57 -5.99
N GLU A 341 -8.80 35.57 -5.55
CA GLU A 341 -8.37 36.98 -5.59
C GLU A 341 -7.21 37.26 -4.64
N ILE A 342 -7.33 36.80 -3.37
CA ILE A 342 -6.31 37.09 -2.34
C ILE A 342 -4.98 36.37 -2.64
N LEU A 343 -5.03 35.16 -3.16
CA LEU A 343 -3.82 34.39 -3.52
C LEU A 343 -3.29 34.70 -4.93
N GLU A 344 -4.02 35.54 -5.70
CA GLU A 344 -3.67 35.93 -7.08
C GLU A 344 -3.40 34.69 -7.98
N VAL A 345 -4.33 33.72 -7.94
CA VAL A 345 -4.19 32.43 -8.67
C VAL A 345 -5.23 32.31 -9.78
N ASP A 346 -4.95 31.45 -10.75
CA ASP A 346 -5.88 31.14 -11.83
C ASP A 346 -7.06 30.33 -11.33
N ILE A 347 -6.80 29.39 -10.40
CA ILE A 347 -7.77 28.47 -9.84
C ILE A 347 -7.65 28.47 -8.32
N CYS A 348 -8.79 28.53 -7.63
CA CYS A 348 -8.85 28.32 -6.19
C CYS A 348 -9.88 27.26 -5.83
N VAL A 349 -9.49 26.31 -4.99
CA VAL A 349 -10.37 25.24 -4.49
C VAL A 349 -10.71 25.52 -3.03
N SER A 350 -11.99 25.53 -2.70
CA SER A 350 -12.44 25.64 -1.32
C SER A 350 -13.10 24.37 -0.81
N THR A 351 -12.98 24.12 0.50
CA THR A 351 -13.63 23.02 1.19
C THR A 351 -14.29 23.52 2.48
N THR A 352 -15.59 23.26 2.65
CA THR A 352 -16.30 23.49 3.92
C THR A 352 -17.24 22.33 4.19
N GLY A 353 -17.33 21.86 5.45
CA GLY A 353 -18.12 20.66 5.74
C GLY A 353 -18.12 20.28 7.22
N ILE A 354 -18.93 19.29 7.54
CA ILE A 354 -19.10 18.71 8.88
C ILE A 354 -18.40 17.34 8.88
N ALA A 355 -17.13 17.32 9.27
CA ALA A 355 -16.34 16.11 9.25
C ALA A 355 -16.77 15.06 10.30
N GLY A 356 -17.44 15.47 11.36
CA GLY A 356 -17.90 14.61 12.46
C GLY A 356 -16.83 14.40 13.55
N PRO A 357 -17.10 13.53 14.55
CA PRO A 357 -18.35 12.76 14.74
C PRO A 357 -19.55 13.58 15.23
N SER A 358 -19.35 14.84 15.64
CA SER A 358 -20.37 15.76 16.12
C SER A 358 -20.56 16.95 15.18
N GLY A 359 -21.56 17.82 15.47
CA GLY A 359 -21.78 19.08 14.76
C GLY A 359 -22.77 18.99 13.60
N GLY A 360 -23.34 17.82 13.34
CA GLY A 360 -24.42 17.65 12.36
C GLY A 360 -25.78 18.02 12.91
N THR A 361 -26.72 18.37 12.01
CA THR A 361 -28.16 18.52 12.23
C THR A 361 -28.92 17.69 11.20
N ASP A 362 -30.24 17.57 11.34
CA ASP A 362 -31.07 16.84 10.35
C ASP A 362 -30.94 17.46 8.94
N GLU A 363 -30.83 18.77 8.86
CA GLU A 363 -30.70 19.50 7.59
C GLU A 363 -29.26 19.46 7.05
N LYS A 364 -28.24 19.39 7.93
CA LYS A 364 -26.82 19.34 7.59
C LYS A 364 -26.16 18.22 8.38
N PRO A 365 -26.29 16.98 7.92
CA PRO A 365 -25.80 15.83 8.66
C PRO A 365 -24.26 15.77 8.67
N VAL A 366 -23.72 15.01 9.61
CA VAL A 366 -22.29 14.67 9.61
C VAL A 366 -21.91 14.04 8.27
N GLY A 367 -20.76 14.39 7.74
CA GLY A 367 -20.27 13.95 6.43
C GLY A 367 -20.72 14.84 5.26
N LEU A 368 -21.57 15.84 5.48
CA LEU A 368 -21.90 16.82 4.45
C LEU A 368 -20.68 17.75 4.20
N VAL A 369 -20.25 17.80 2.96
CA VAL A 369 -19.13 18.64 2.53
C VAL A 369 -19.49 19.35 1.23
N TRP A 370 -19.17 20.63 1.14
CA TRP A 370 -19.21 21.44 -0.07
C TRP A 370 -17.80 21.71 -0.56
N ILE A 371 -17.59 21.53 -1.85
CA ILE A 371 -16.32 21.81 -2.54
C ILE A 371 -16.63 22.75 -3.69
N ALA A 372 -15.96 23.91 -3.73
CA ALA A 372 -16.09 24.83 -4.84
C ALA A 372 -14.73 25.06 -5.53
N ILE A 373 -14.79 25.30 -6.83
CA ILE A 373 -13.64 25.62 -7.67
C ILE A 373 -13.95 26.92 -8.39
N ALA A 374 -13.18 27.98 -8.12
CA ALA A 374 -13.30 29.27 -8.75
C ALA A 374 -12.17 29.46 -9.78
N THR A 375 -12.55 29.84 -11.00
CA THR A 375 -11.67 30.34 -12.05
C THR A 375 -11.99 31.82 -12.33
N LYS A 376 -11.32 32.41 -13.27
CA LYS A 376 -11.63 33.79 -13.70
C LYS A 376 -13.03 33.90 -14.32
N GLU A 377 -13.45 32.84 -15.03
CA GLU A 377 -14.67 32.83 -15.85
C GLU A 377 -15.91 32.35 -15.07
N LYS A 378 -15.71 31.41 -14.13
CA LYS A 378 -16.82 30.73 -13.46
C LYS A 378 -16.43 30.12 -12.12
N THR A 379 -17.42 29.94 -11.27
CA THR A 379 -17.31 29.12 -10.06
C THR A 379 -18.22 27.91 -10.19
N ARG A 380 -17.66 26.73 -9.94
CA ARG A 380 -18.40 25.47 -9.88
C ARG A 380 -18.37 24.92 -8.46
N VAL A 381 -19.46 24.27 -8.07
CA VAL A 381 -19.64 23.77 -6.69
C VAL A 381 -20.36 22.42 -6.71
N LYS A 382 -19.94 21.52 -5.84
CA LYS A 382 -20.60 20.22 -5.60
C LYS A 382 -20.70 19.96 -4.12
N SER A 383 -21.79 19.30 -3.71
CA SER A 383 -21.92 18.72 -2.38
C SER A 383 -21.64 17.22 -2.41
N PHE A 384 -21.12 16.75 -1.31
CA PHE A 384 -20.85 15.33 -1.07
C PHE A 384 -21.40 14.94 0.30
N GLN A 385 -22.01 13.76 0.38
CA GLN A 385 -22.46 13.19 1.64
C GLN A 385 -21.61 11.95 1.90
N PHE A 386 -20.70 12.04 2.88
CA PHE A 386 -19.88 10.94 3.34
C PHE A 386 -20.50 10.27 4.57
N GLY A 387 -19.72 9.47 5.32
CA GLY A 387 -20.19 8.79 6.52
C GLY A 387 -20.01 9.63 7.80
N ASP A 388 -19.88 8.94 8.92
CA ASP A 388 -19.74 9.49 10.27
C ASP A 388 -18.29 9.50 10.80
N ASN A 389 -17.38 8.82 10.13
CA ASN A 389 -15.98 8.75 10.53
C ASN A 389 -15.21 9.97 10.01
N ARG A 390 -14.70 10.78 10.95
CA ARG A 390 -13.99 12.04 10.66
C ARG A 390 -12.77 11.86 9.75
N GLU A 391 -11.89 10.94 10.06
CA GLU A 391 -10.64 10.73 9.29
C GLU A 391 -10.95 10.30 7.85
N ARG A 392 -11.92 9.38 7.72
CA ARG A 392 -12.40 8.94 6.40
C ARG A 392 -13.04 10.10 5.63
N ASN A 393 -13.86 10.92 6.28
CA ASN A 393 -14.51 12.07 5.65
C ASN A 393 -13.50 13.08 5.13
N LEU A 394 -12.42 13.36 5.88
CA LEU A 394 -11.33 14.24 5.44
C LEU A 394 -10.61 13.67 4.22
N THR A 395 -10.24 12.40 4.24
CA THR A 395 -9.59 11.71 3.12
C THR A 395 -10.47 11.72 1.87
N MET A 396 -11.77 11.42 2.02
CA MET A 396 -12.71 11.41 0.91
C MET A 396 -12.96 12.82 0.36
N THR A 397 -12.95 13.84 1.22
CA THR A 397 -13.08 15.25 0.79
C THR A 397 -11.92 15.66 -0.10
N VAL A 398 -10.69 15.34 0.29
CA VAL A 398 -9.50 15.65 -0.49
C VAL A 398 -9.52 14.90 -1.84
N ALA A 399 -9.85 13.61 -1.84
CA ALA A 399 -9.98 12.83 -3.06
C ALA A 399 -11.06 13.40 -4.00
N ALA A 400 -12.21 13.77 -3.45
CA ALA A 400 -13.30 14.38 -4.22
C ALA A 400 -12.90 15.76 -4.78
N ALA A 401 -12.17 16.57 -4.01
CA ALA A 401 -11.70 17.89 -4.46
C ALA A 401 -10.71 17.77 -5.63
N LEU A 402 -9.73 16.86 -5.52
CA LEU A 402 -8.76 16.60 -6.59
C LEU A 402 -9.43 16.04 -7.85
N ASN A 403 -10.40 15.13 -7.70
CA ASN A 403 -11.11 14.59 -8.85
C ASN A 403 -12.05 15.62 -9.49
N PHE A 404 -12.72 16.43 -8.68
CA PHE A 404 -13.55 17.53 -9.20
C PHE A 404 -12.70 18.53 -9.97
N LEU A 405 -11.51 18.85 -9.47
CA LEU A 405 -10.54 19.69 -10.16
C LEU A 405 -10.09 19.06 -11.50
N ARG A 406 -9.78 17.75 -11.51
CA ARG A 406 -9.44 17.02 -12.72
C ARG A 406 -10.52 17.15 -13.80
N PHE A 407 -11.79 17.02 -13.44
CA PHE A 407 -12.90 17.16 -14.37
C PHE A 407 -13.04 18.59 -14.93
N GLU A 408 -12.79 19.60 -14.12
CA GLU A 408 -12.83 20.98 -14.60
C GLU A 408 -11.75 21.23 -15.66
N PHE A 409 -10.56 20.62 -15.57
CA PHE A 409 -9.53 20.70 -16.59
C PHE A 409 -9.91 19.99 -17.90
N ILE A 410 -10.61 18.86 -17.82
CA ILE A 410 -11.09 18.14 -19.01
C ILE A 410 -12.17 18.94 -19.73
N ALA A 411 -12.93 19.76 -18.99
CA ALA A 411 -13.99 20.59 -19.51
C ALA A 411 -13.52 21.99 -19.97
N LEU A 412 -12.25 22.34 -19.79
CA LEU A 412 -11.66 23.54 -20.36
C LEU A 412 -11.25 23.23 -21.82
N PRO A 413 -11.70 24.02 -22.79
CA PRO A 413 -11.39 23.82 -24.21
C PRO A 413 -9.90 23.96 -24.53
#